data_fdd01ce284fddfde5bcb5bfefdf05574
#
_entry.id   fdd01ce284fddfde5bcb5bfefdf05574
#
_cell.length_a   1.000
_cell.length_b   1.000
_cell.length_c   1.000
_cell.angle_alpha   90.00
_cell.angle_beta   90.00
_cell.angle_gamma   90.00
#
_symmetry.space_group_name_H-M   'P 1'
#
loop_
_entity.id
_entity.type
_entity.pdbx_description
1 polymer ?
#
loop_
_entity_poly.entity_id
_entity_poly.type
_entity_poly.pdbx_seq_one_letter_code
_entity_poly.pdbx_strand_id
1 'polypeptide(L)'
;MKLYNFDLLAYPHVPKEAPRTPVPSSFFDPVKGAVNYAEHLEEMAYCEELGFDGVVFNEHHYSAYGTMPSPNLIAAALSQKTKRIKIGVLGNILPLRNHPVRVAEEYAMIDCLSNGRLIAGFVRGIPPEYIWYGVNPEESRGRFEEAYDLIMTAWTEPVWSHEGKFFQLRDCAIWPRPLQQPHPPIWIAARSAESIEWCVKRRLPCAQVYQTTGQIEDTFGYYRTKAKEAGWEAKADQFILCRHIYIDETDKKAQETVEPAMRYFFTVFNRGFNEALNKSAVDQRLMAALTTERSFSYFREGNRERRDFSKFDYDGLLGTGYLIAGNPDSVYRQIMKMYEYVGGFGHLLIMGQAGFLDHKETVKGMKLFTREVYPRLKELAPVEVA
;
A
#
# COMPACT_ATOMS: atom_id res chain seq x y z
N MET A 1 0.45 9.25 -16.96
CA MET A 1 0.13 8.59 -15.66
C MET A 1 0.28 7.09 -15.80
N LYS A 2 0.84 6.40 -14.81
CA LYS A 2 0.94 4.94 -14.74
C LYS A 2 -0.17 4.37 -13.88
N LEU A 3 -0.71 3.23 -14.29
CA LEU A 3 -1.83 2.56 -13.63
C LEU A 3 -1.41 1.22 -13.04
N TYR A 4 -1.75 1.01 -11.77
CA TYR A 4 -1.49 -0.25 -11.06
C TYR A 4 -2.77 -0.76 -10.40
N ASN A 5 -2.95 -2.07 -10.37
CA ASN A 5 -3.91 -2.68 -9.46
C ASN A 5 -3.25 -2.87 -8.09
N PHE A 6 -3.89 -2.39 -7.02
CA PHE A 6 -3.44 -2.62 -5.65
C PHE A 6 -4.32 -3.67 -5.00
N ASP A 7 -3.75 -4.81 -4.68
CA ASP A 7 -4.46 -5.94 -4.14
C ASP A 7 -4.16 -6.13 -2.65
N LEU A 8 -5.21 -6.26 -1.85
CA LEU A 8 -5.12 -6.51 -0.41
C LEU A 8 -5.10 -8.01 -0.08
N LEU A 9 -5.54 -8.84 -1.00
CA LEU A 9 -5.81 -10.28 -0.79
C LEU A 9 -6.66 -10.49 0.47
N ALA A 10 -7.75 -9.74 0.53
CA ALA A 10 -8.66 -9.76 1.66
C ALA A 10 -9.49 -11.05 1.70
N TYR A 11 -9.87 -11.51 2.90
CA TYR A 11 -10.71 -12.69 3.10
C TYR A 11 -12.17 -12.27 3.38
N PRO A 12 -13.09 -12.38 2.41
CA PRO A 12 -14.43 -11.79 2.50
C PRO A 12 -15.46 -12.65 3.28
N HIS A 13 -15.04 -13.76 3.87
CA HIS A 13 -15.97 -14.73 4.47
C HIS A 13 -16.05 -14.67 6.00
N VAL A 14 -15.55 -13.60 6.62
CA VAL A 14 -15.69 -13.41 8.07
C VAL A 14 -17.15 -13.01 8.39
N PRO A 15 -17.86 -13.74 9.27
CA PRO A 15 -19.20 -13.37 9.69
C PRO A 15 -19.23 -11.98 10.34
N LYS A 16 -20.33 -11.24 10.12
CA LYS A 16 -20.52 -9.90 10.72
C LYS A 16 -20.51 -9.93 12.24
N GLU A 17 -20.91 -11.05 12.82
CA GLU A 17 -21.01 -11.33 14.25
C GLU A 17 -19.70 -11.79 14.88
N ALA A 18 -18.66 -12.07 14.06
CA ALA A 18 -17.37 -12.50 14.56
C ALA A 18 -16.75 -11.48 15.52
N PRO A 19 -16.01 -11.94 16.54
CA PRO A 19 -15.21 -11.06 17.37
C PRO A 19 -14.25 -10.25 16.48
N ARG A 20 -14.15 -8.97 16.73
CA ARG A 20 -13.51 -8.06 15.78
C ARG A 20 -12.00 -8.00 15.92
N THR A 21 -11.49 -8.27 17.13
CA THR A 21 -10.05 -8.25 17.35
C THR A 21 -9.68 -9.01 18.63
N PRO A 22 -8.81 -9.98 18.52
CA PRO A 22 -8.41 -10.66 17.29
C PRO A 22 -9.59 -11.42 16.67
N VAL A 23 -9.64 -11.51 15.34
CA VAL A 23 -10.55 -12.43 14.68
C VAL A 23 -9.98 -13.83 14.83
N PRO A 24 -10.66 -14.76 15.52
CA PRO A 24 -10.13 -16.12 15.69
C PRO A 24 -9.89 -16.82 14.35
N SER A 25 -8.73 -17.48 14.22
CA SER A 25 -8.39 -18.23 12.99
C SER A 25 -9.35 -19.36 12.64
N SER A 26 -10.19 -19.78 13.60
CA SER A 26 -11.28 -20.74 13.36
C SER A 26 -12.35 -20.26 12.39
N PHE A 27 -12.41 -18.95 12.11
CA PHE A 27 -13.27 -18.38 11.06
C PHE A 27 -12.66 -18.45 9.66
N PHE A 28 -11.39 -18.83 9.54
CA PHE A 28 -10.77 -19.07 8.25
C PHE A 28 -11.10 -20.48 7.76
N ASP A 29 -11.82 -20.57 6.66
CA ASP A 29 -12.08 -21.81 5.96
C ASP A 29 -10.96 -22.05 4.93
N PRO A 30 -10.12 -23.11 5.09
CA PRO A 30 -9.00 -23.35 4.20
C PRO A 30 -9.41 -23.59 2.74
N VAL A 31 -10.59 -24.15 2.49
CA VAL A 31 -11.07 -24.39 1.13
C VAL A 31 -11.43 -23.07 0.46
N LYS A 32 -12.18 -22.22 1.14
CA LYS A 32 -12.50 -20.87 0.65
C LYS A 32 -11.23 -20.01 0.53
N GLY A 33 -10.29 -20.15 1.47
CA GLY A 33 -9.00 -19.50 1.38
C GLY A 33 -8.21 -19.88 0.15
N ALA A 34 -8.17 -21.17 -0.20
CA ALA A 34 -7.49 -21.64 -1.41
C ALA A 34 -8.13 -21.07 -2.69
N VAL A 35 -9.47 -21.01 -2.75
CA VAL A 35 -10.19 -20.35 -3.85
C VAL A 35 -9.85 -18.88 -3.92
N ASN A 36 -9.89 -18.16 -2.79
CA ASN A 36 -9.57 -16.75 -2.70
C ASN A 36 -8.15 -16.44 -3.23
N TYR A 37 -7.14 -17.23 -2.84
CA TYR A 37 -5.78 -17.09 -3.39
C TYR A 37 -5.72 -17.31 -4.90
N ALA A 38 -6.45 -18.30 -5.42
CA ALA A 38 -6.47 -18.57 -6.85
C ALA A 38 -7.12 -17.43 -7.65
N GLU A 39 -8.28 -16.93 -7.19
CA GLU A 39 -9.01 -15.81 -7.82
C GLU A 39 -8.16 -14.53 -7.83
N HIS A 40 -7.57 -14.15 -6.70
CA HIS A 40 -6.69 -12.95 -6.63
C HIS A 40 -5.46 -13.07 -7.52
N LEU A 41 -4.79 -14.24 -7.58
CA LEU A 41 -3.67 -14.45 -8.49
C LEU A 41 -4.09 -14.40 -9.96
N GLU A 42 -5.32 -14.82 -10.29
CA GLU A 42 -5.88 -14.71 -11.63
C GLU A 42 -6.18 -13.24 -11.98
N GLU A 43 -6.81 -12.49 -11.08
CA GLU A 43 -7.06 -11.05 -11.23
C GLU A 43 -5.77 -10.27 -11.46
N MET A 44 -4.74 -10.53 -10.63
CA MET A 44 -3.43 -9.91 -10.76
C MET A 44 -2.75 -10.23 -12.10
N ALA A 45 -2.81 -11.48 -12.54
CA ALA A 45 -2.25 -11.87 -13.84
C ALA A 45 -3.03 -11.26 -15.00
N TYR A 46 -4.33 -11.17 -14.88
CA TYR A 46 -5.22 -10.59 -15.89
C TYR A 46 -4.99 -9.09 -16.09
N CYS A 47 -4.44 -8.38 -15.10
CA CYS A 47 -4.03 -6.98 -15.25
C CYS A 47 -3.07 -6.77 -16.45
N GLU A 48 -2.23 -7.75 -16.77
CA GLU A 48 -1.32 -7.67 -17.92
C GLU A 48 -2.07 -7.63 -19.25
N GLU A 49 -3.15 -8.41 -19.39
CA GLU A 49 -4.00 -8.41 -20.58
C GLU A 49 -4.82 -7.13 -20.68
N LEU A 50 -5.25 -6.60 -19.55
CA LEU A 50 -6.01 -5.36 -19.49
C LEU A 50 -5.16 -4.11 -19.72
N GLY A 51 -3.83 -4.22 -19.78
CA GLY A 51 -2.93 -3.12 -20.06
C GLY A 51 -2.61 -2.23 -18.86
N PHE A 52 -2.68 -2.77 -17.64
CA PHE A 52 -2.10 -2.13 -16.47
C PHE A 52 -0.56 -2.07 -16.59
N ASP A 53 0.05 -1.06 -16.01
CA ASP A 53 1.52 -0.96 -15.94
C ASP A 53 2.11 -1.89 -14.87
N GLY A 54 1.33 -2.23 -13.83
CA GLY A 54 1.78 -3.11 -12.76
C GLY A 54 0.66 -3.58 -11.84
N VAL A 55 1.05 -4.51 -10.97
CA VAL A 55 0.27 -4.95 -9.82
C VAL A 55 1.10 -4.66 -8.57
N VAL A 56 0.45 -4.13 -7.54
CA VAL A 56 1.08 -3.80 -6.26
C VAL A 56 0.27 -4.45 -5.14
N PHE A 57 0.93 -4.93 -4.12
CA PHE A 57 0.29 -5.52 -2.95
C PHE A 57 1.08 -5.24 -1.67
N ASN A 58 0.44 -5.48 -0.53
CA ASN A 58 0.94 -5.11 0.79
C ASN A 58 1.26 -6.31 1.68
N GLU A 59 1.82 -6.04 2.85
CA GLU A 59 2.00 -7.00 3.94
C GLU A 59 1.08 -6.62 5.09
N HIS A 60 0.27 -7.58 5.57
CA HIS A 60 -0.49 -7.46 6.81
C HIS A 60 -0.54 -8.79 7.55
N HIS A 61 -0.66 -8.71 8.86
CA HIS A 61 -0.60 -9.86 9.76
C HIS A 61 -1.82 -9.96 10.65
N TYR A 62 -2.14 -11.17 11.11
CA TYR A 62 -3.17 -11.49 12.12
C TYR A 62 -4.56 -10.87 11.83
N SER A 63 -4.88 -10.68 10.57
CA SER A 63 -6.10 -10.02 10.15
C SER A 63 -6.65 -10.63 8.87
N ALA A 64 -7.97 -10.75 8.81
CA ALA A 64 -8.68 -11.11 7.58
C ALA A 64 -8.73 -9.96 6.55
N TYR A 65 -8.28 -8.76 6.93
CA TYR A 65 -8.11 -7.60 6.06
C TYR A 65 -7.14 -7.87 4.90
N GLY A 66 -6.09 -8.67 5.15
CA GLY A 66 -5.16 -9.10 4.12
C GLY A 66 -4.55 -10.44 4.54
N THR A 67 -4.88 -11.48 3.80
CA THR A 67 -4.30 -12.81 4.02
C THR A 67 -2.95 -12.97 3.30
N MET A 68 -2.14 -11.92 3.35
CA MET A 68 -0.84 -11.80 2.67
C MET A 68 0.29 -11.45 3.66
N PRO A 69 0.57 -12.34 4.63
CA PRO A 69 1.66 -12.12 5.59
C PRO A 69 3.05 -12.20 4.97
N SER A 70 3.16 -12.75 3.76
CA SER A 70 4.38 -12.76 2.95
C SER A 70 4.06 -12.35 1.51
N PRO A 71 4.06 -11.05 1.21
CA PRO A 71 3.82 -10.57 -0.15
C PRO A 71 4.87 -11.07 -1.14
N ASN A 72 6.06 -11.42 -0.67
CA ASN A 72 7.15 -11.95 -1.49
C ASN A 72 6.78 -13.31 -2.14
N LEU A 73 5.98 -14.15 -1.45
CA LEU A 73 5.47 -15.41 -2.03
C LEU A 73 4.50 -15.14 -3.17
N ILE A 74 3.61 -14.17 -3.02
CA ILE A 74 2.68 -13.75 -4.07
C ILE A 74 3.43 -13.14 -5.25
N ALA A 75 4.42 -12.29 -5.00
CA ALA A 75 5.27 -11.73 -6.04
C ALA A 75 6.00 -12.80 -6.86
N ALA A 76 6.55 -13.81 -6.19
CA ALA A 76 7.22 -14.93 -6.84
C ALA A 76 6.22 -15.74 -7.70
N ALA A 77 5.03 -16.07 -7.18
CA ALA A 77 3.99 -16.77 -7.93
C ALA A 77 3.52 -15.97 -9.14
N LEU A 78 3.25 -14.67 -8.98
CA LEU A 78 2.80 -13.79 -10.06
C LEU A 78 3.88 -13.61 -11.14
N SER A 79 5.16 -13.59 -10.76
CA SER A 79 6.27 -13.47 -11.71
C SER A 79 6.29 -14.56 -12.77
N GLN A 80 5.78 -15.76 -12.45
CA GLN A 80 5.69 -16.90 -13.36
C GLN A 80 4.42 -16.89 -14.22
N LYS A 81 3.36 -16.18 -13.76
CA LYS A 81 2.09 -16.04 -14.50
C LYS A 81 2.09 -14.87 -15.49
N THR A 82 3.04 -13.94 -15.37
CA THR A 82 3.11 -12.70 -16.15
C THR A 82 4.46 -12.54 -16.83
N LYS A 83 4.58 -11.68 -17.87
CA LYS A 83 5.80 -11.49 -18.64
C LYS A 83 6.28 -10.04 -18.75
N ARG A 84 5.39 -9.06 -18.66
CA ARG A 84 5.67 -7.64 -18.91
C ARG A 84 5.36 -6.72 -17.74
N ILE A 85 4.25 -6.99 -17.06
CA ILE A 85 3.70 -6.14 -16.00
C ILE A 85 4.68 -6.01 -14.82
N LYS A 86 4.81 -4.81 -14.27
CA LYS A 86 5.61 -4.60 -13.06
C LYS A 86 4.94 -5.24 -11.85
N ILE A 87 5.76 -5.73 -10.93
CA ILE A 87 5.34 -6.40 -9.70
C ILE A 87 5.85 -5.59 -8.52
N GLY A 88 4.95 -4.87 -7.85
CA GLY A 88 5.28 -4.02 -6.72
C GLY A 88 4.90 -4.66 -5.39
N VAL A 89 5.82 -4.72 -4.46
CA VAL A 89 5.52 -5.04 -3.06
C VAL A 89 5.58 -3.72 -2.27
N LEU A 90 4.44 -3.24 -1.79
CA LEU A 90 4.36 -1.97 -1.06
C LEU A 90 3.68 -2.16 0.31
N GLY A 91 4.42 -2.68 1.28
CA GLY A 91 5.81 -3.11 1.20
C GLY A 91 6.13 -4.05 2.35
N ASN A 92 7.34 -4.56 2.35
CA ASN A 92 7.81 -5.32 3.50
C ASN A 92 7.91 -4.44 4.74
N ILE A 93 7.39 -4.94 5.88
CA ILE A 93 7.43 -4.25 7.18
C ILE A 93 8.79 -4.51 7.83
N LEU A 94 9.75 -3.61 7.58
CA LEU A 94 11.14 -3.82 8.01
C LEU A 94 11.31 -3.95 9.54
N PRO A 95 10.62 -3.18 10.40
CA PRO A 95 10.78 -3.30 11.85
C PRO A 95 10.43 -4.67 12.43
N LEU A 96 9.57 -5.44 11.74
CA LEU A 96 9.20 -6.80 12.18
C LEU A 96 10.27 -7.85 11.84
N ARG A 97 11.32 -7.47 11.10
CA ARG A 97 12.35 -8.41 10.64
C ARG A 97 13.50 -8.49 11.63
N ASN A 98 13.76 -9.68 12.14
CA ASN A 98 14.97 -9.95 12.92
C ASN A 98 16.22 -9.97 12.03
N HIS A 99 16.05 -10.30 10.75
CA HIS A 99 17.11 -10.34 9.74
C HIS A 99 16.65 -9.65 8.46
N PRO A 100 16.88 -8.33 8.31
CA PRO A 100 16.44 -7.58 7.12
C PRO A 100 17.15 -8.02 5.83
N VAL A 101 18.32 -8.66 5.93
CA VAL A 101 19.03 -9.26 4.77
C VAL A 101 18.15 -10.30 4.06
N ARG A 102 17.26 -11.01 4.77
CA ARG A 102 16.31 -11.93 4.14
C ARG A 102 15.39 -11.22 3.14
N VAL A 103 15.00 -9.98 3.43
CA VAL A 103 14.21 -9.18 2.49
C VAL A 103 15.04 -8.81 1.27
N ALA A 104 16.34 -8.48 1.47
CA ALA A 104 17.25 -8.19 0.36
C ALA A 104 17.43 -9.40 -0.57
N GLU A 105 17.62 -10.60 0.00
CA GLU A 105 17.75 -11.86 -0.74
C GLU A 105 16.47 -12.21 -1.50
N GLU A 106 15.32 -12.16 -0.83
CA GLU A 106 14.00 -12.49 -1.41
C GLU A 106 13.64 -11.53 -2.55
N TYR A 107 13.88 -10.23 -2.38
CA TYR A 107 13.67 -9.26 -3.44
C TYR A 107 14.63 -9.48 -4.62
N ALA A 108 15.89 -9.80 -4.36
CA ALA A 108 16.83 -10.14 -5.44
C ALA A 108 16.40 -11.41 -6.21
N MET A 109 15.89 -12.42 -5.51
CA MET A 109 15.30 -13.61 -6.14
C MET A 109 14.09 -13.26 -7.00
N ILE A 110 13.15 -12.46 -6.49
CA ILE A 110 11.95 -12.04 -7.23
C ILE A 110 12.35 -11.21 -8.45
N ASP A 111 13.34 -10.34 -8.32
CA ASP A 111 13.82 -9.52 -9.42
C ASP A 111 14.41 -10.39 -10.55
N CYS A 112 15.21 -11.39 -10.20
CA CYS A 112 15.72 -12.38 -11.16
C CYS A 112 14.58 -13.23 -11.76
N LEU A 113 13.67 -13.77 -10.94
CA LEU A 113 12.53 -14.58 -11.39
C LEU A 113 11.58 -13.81 -12.32
N SER A 114 11.39 -12.53 -12.06
CA SER A 114 10.53 -11.65 -12.85
C SER A 114 11.24 -11.02 -14.06
N ASN A 115 12.54 -11.26 -14.24
CA ASN A 115 13.35 -10.62 -15.27
C ASN A 115 13.33 -9.08 -15.18
N GLY A 116 13.62 -8.54 -13.98
CA GLY A 116 13.77 -7.09 -13.75
C GLY A 116 12.46 -6.32 -13.72
N ARG A 117 11.37 -6.95 -13.24
CA ARG A 117 10.07 -6.30 -13.15
C ARG A 117 9.67 -5.91 -11.73
N LEU A 118 10.51 -6.19 -10.73
CA LEU A 118 10.24 -5.87 -9.35
C LEU A 118 10.26 -4.35 -9.10
N ILE A 119 9.31 -3.87 -8.30
CA ILE A 119 9.36 -2.60 -7.56
C ILE A 119 9.45 -2.97 -6.09
N ALA A 120 10.55 -2.63 -5.44
CA ALA A 120 10.80 -2.96 -4.05
C ALA A 120 10.20 -1.88 -3.13
N GLY A 121 9.21 -2.23 -2.35
CA GLY A 121 8.59 -1.30 -1.42
C GLY A 121 8.87 -1.67 0.03
N PHE A 122 9.01 -0.64 0.86
CA PHE A 122 9.22 -0.80 2.28
C PHE A 122 8.26 0.06 3.07
N VAL A 123 7.84 -0.47 4.21
CA VAL A 123 6.95 0.23 5.14
C VAL A 123 7.43 0.07 6.57
N ARG A 124 7.09 1.04 7.40
CA ARG A 124 7.37 0.93 8.82
C ARG A 124 6.41 -0.01 9.54
N GLY A 125 5.20 -0.20 9.00
CA GLY A 125 4.13 -0.97 9.61
C GLY A 125 3.19 -0.12 10.46
N ILE A 126 2.29 -0.77 11.14
CA ILE A 126 1.24 -0.15 11.95
C ILE A 126 1.28 -0.65 13.41
N PRO A 127 0.79 0.15 14.37
CA PRO A 127 0.90 -0.18 15.80
C PRO A 127 0.44 -1.56 16.22
N PRO A 128 -0.72 -2.11 15.74
CA PRO A 128 -1.13 -3.45 16.11
C PRO A 128 -0.10 -4.54 15.75
N GLU A 129 0.57 -4.39 14.62
CA GLU A 129 1.56 -5.37 14.15
C GLU A 129 2.80 -5.41 15.04
N TYR A 130 3.24 -4.25 15.55
CA TYR A 130 4.34 -4.23 16.52
C TYR A 130 4.00 -5.01 17.80
N ILE A 131 2.77 -4.82 18.30
CA ILE A 131 2.29 -5.51 19.49
C ILE A 131 2.25 -7.01 19.25
N TRP A 132 1.67 -7.45 18.14
CA TRP A 132 1.52 -8.85 17.80
C TRP A 132 2.88 -9.56 17.57
N TYR A 133 3.86 -8.82 17.07
CA TYR A 133 5.21 -9.33 16.84
C TYR A 133 6.17 -9.08 18.01
N GLY A 134 5.73 -8.45 19.10
CA GLY A 134 6.57 -8.14 20.25
C GLY A 134 7.69 -7.14 19.95
N VAL A 135 7.49 -6.28 18.94
CA VAL A 135 8.44 -5.22 18.59
C VAL A 135 8.14 -3.97 19.40
N ASN A 136 9.17 -3.37 20.02
CA ASN A 136 9.01 -2.08 20.67
C ASN A 136 8.71 -0.97 19.63
N PRO A 137 7.53 -0.34 19.67
CA PRO A 137 7.18 0.71 18.71
C PRO A 137 8.13 1.91 18.72
N GLU A 138 8.75 2.23 19.87
CA GLU A 138 9.74 3.32 19.96
C GLU A 138 11.00 3.05 19.12
N GLU A 139 11.31 1.78 18.89
CA GLU A 139 12.43 1.37 18.06
C GLU A 139 12.07 1.29 16.56
N SER A 140 10.78 1.33 16.23
CA SER A 140 10.31 1.02 14.86
C SER A 140 10.96 1.89 13.78
N ARG A 141 11.16 3.18 14.06
CA ARG A 141 11.85 4.08 13.14
C ARG A 141 13.31 3.73 12.96
N GLY A 142 14.06 3.61 14.05
CA GLY A 142 15.48 3.27 13.98
C GLY A 142 15.72 1.91 13.31
N ARG A 143 14.90 0.90 13.64
CA ARG A 143 14.94 -0.41 12.97
C ARG A 143 14.63 -0.32 11.48
N PHE A 144 13.64 0.50 11.09
CA PHE A 144 13.31 0.73 9.68
C PHE A 144 14.47 1.36 8.92
N GLU A 145 15.03 2.43 9.44
CA GLU A 145 16.10 3.19 8.78
C GLU A 145 17.39 2.37 8.66
N GLU A 146 17.80 1.69 9.75
CA GLU A 146 18.98 0.82 9.75
C GLU A 146 18.79 -0.39 8.83
N ALA A 147 17.62 -1.04 8.84
CA ALA A 147 17.30 -2.15 7.95
C ALA A 147 17.32 -1.74 6.47
N TYR A 148 16.78 -0.55 6.15
CA TYR A 148 16.81 -0.01 4.80
C TYR A 148 18.25 0.21 4.31
N ASP A 149 19.06 0.92 5.10
CA ASP A 149 20.45 1.21 4.74
C ASP A 149 21.27 -0.10 4.57
N LEU A 150 21.02 -1.09 5.43
CA LEU A 150 21.61 -2.40 5.33
C LEU A 150 21.20 -3.15 4.04
N ILE A 151 19.93 -3.10 3.66
CA ILE A 151 19.44 -3.70 2.41
C ILE A 151 20.10 -3.02 1.20
N MET A 152 20.21 -1.69 1.20
CA MET A 152 20.87 -0.95 0.12
C MET A 152 22.35 -1.37 0.01
N THR A 153 23.06 -1.44 1.12
CA THR A 153 24.44 -1.92 1.17
C THR A 153 24.55 -3.33 0.61
N ALA A 154 23.67 -4.24 1.05
CA ALA A 154 23.67 -5.62 0.59
C ALA A 154 23.48 -5.76 -0.93
N TRP A 155 22.73 -4.87 -1.55
CA TRP A 155 22.50 -4.90 -3.01
C TRP A 155 23.63 -4.27 -3.81
N THR A 156 24.35 -3.30 -3.25
CA THR A 156 25.36 -2.52 -3.97
C THR A 156 26.79 -2.99 -3.73
N GLU A 157 27.09 -3.46 -2.52
CA GLU A 157 28.44 -3.87 -2.14
C GLU A 157 28.66 -5.39 -2.35
N PRO A 158 29.81 -5.82 -2.92
CA PRO A 158 30.07 -7.24 -3.17
C PRO A 158 30.35 -8.03 -1.88
N VAL A 159 31.00 -7.42 -0.92
CA VAL A 159 31.26 -7.94 0.44
C VAL A 159 31.16 -6.76 1.41
N TRP A 160 30.47 -6.94 2.50
CA TRP A 160 30.22 -5.89 3.44
C TRP A 160 30.11 -6.39 4.88
N SER A 161 30.26 -5.47 5.82
CA SER A 161 29.99 -5.67 7.22
C SER A 161 29.15 -4.52 7.73
N HIS A 162 28.34 -4.77 8.76
CA HIS A 162 27.47 -3.76 9.37
C HIS A 162 27.56 -3.86 10.88
N GLU A 163 27.81 -2.75 11.55
CA GLU A 163 27.87 -2.64 12.99
C GLU A 163 26.96 -1.50 13.45
N GLY A 164 25.66 -1.84 13.57
CA GLY A 164 24.61 -0.92 13.91
C GLY A 164 24.04 -1.11 15.31
N LYS A 165 23.01 -0.34 15.62
CA LYS A 165 22.31 -0.44 16.91
C LYS A 165 21.46 -1.71 17.01
N PHE A 166 20.82 -2.11 15.92
CA PHE A 166 19.84 -3.20 15.88
C PHE A 166 20.38 -4.45 15.17
N PHE A 167 21.30 -4.27 14.24
CA PHE A 167 21.84 -5.36 13.44
C PHE A 167 23.37 -5.33 13.42
N GLN A 168 23.99 -6.52 13.56
CA GLN A 168 25.44 -6.68 13.56
C GLN A 168 25.78 -7.88 12.69
N LEU A 169 26.50 -7.62 11.59
CA LEU A 169 26.80 -8.60 10.54
C LEU A 169 28.25 -8.43 10.10
N ARG A 170 28.94 -9.53 9.84
CA ARG A 170 30.37 -9.51 9.43
C ARG A 170 30.58 -10.36 8.20
N ASP A 171 31.39 -9.84 7.28
CA ASP A 171 31.89 -10.52 6.08
C ASP A 171 30.75 -11.15 5.27
N CYS A 172 29.69 -10.37 5.03
CA CYS A 172 28.49 -10.79 4.34
C CYS A 172 28.59 -10.54 2.84
N ALA A 173 27.99 -11.44 2.06
CA ALA A 173 27.72 -11.27 0.63
C ALA A 173 26.40 -11.97 0.31
N ILE A 174 25.50 -11.31 -0.39
CA ILE A 174 24.21 -11.92 -0.75
C ILE A 174 24.27 -12.64 -2.09
N TRP A 175 23.55 -13.74 -2.19
CA TRP A 175 23.33 -14.52 -3.42
C TRP A 175 21.85 -14.92 -3.50
N PRO A 176 21.10 -14.48 -4.58
CA PRO A 176 21.58 -13.68 -5.72
C PRO A 176 21.69 -12.17 -5.41
N ARG A 177 22.23 -11.42 -6.35
CA ARG A 177 22.08 -9.96 -6.43
C ARG A 177 20.88 -9.63 -7.34
N PRO A 178 20.24 -8.44 -7.17
CA PRO A 178 19.20 -7.99 -8.08
C PRO A 178 19.67 -7.94 -9.54
N LEU A 179 18.79 -8.25 -10.48
CA LEU A 179 19.04 -8.09 -11.90
C LEU A 179 19.08 -6.61 -12.29
N GLN A 180 18.16 -5.82 -11.72
CA GLN A 180 18.14 -4.37 -11.92
C GLN A 180 19.29 -3.71 -11.15
N GLN A 181 20.02 -2.80 -11.80
CA GLN A 181 21.21 -2.15 -11.24
C GLN A 181 20.98 -0.64 -11.11
N PRO A 182 21.45 0.01 -10.00
CA PRO A 182 22.17 -0.59 -8.87
C PRO A 182 21.25 -1.43 -7.95
N HIS A 183 19.95 -1.26 -8.04
CA HIS A 183 18.90 -1.99 -7.32
C HIS A 183 17.52 -1.77 -7.99
N PRO A 184 16.49 -2.56 -7.68
CA PRO A 184 15.13 -2.31 -8.15
C PRO A 184 14.62 -0.92 -7.72
N PRO A 185 13.69 -0.30 -8.46
CA PRO A 185 13.03 0.92 -8.02
C PRO A 185 12.43 0.78 -6.62
N ILE A 186 12.58 1.82 -5.80
CA ILE A 186 12.13 1.80 -4.39
C ILE A 186 10.88 2.64 -4.22
N TRP A 187 9.86 2.11 -3.56
CA TRP A 187 8.66 2.83 -3.14
C TRP A 187 8.48 2.80 -1.62
N ILE A 188 8.05 3.91 -1.05
CA ILE A 188 7.85 4.04 0.40
C ILE A 188 6.42 4.51 0.68
N ALA A 189 5.70 3.81 1.54
CA ALA A 189 4.47 4.36 2.10
C ALA A 189 4.82 5.23 3.34
N ALA A 190 4.66 6.53 3.22
CA ALA A 190 5.04 7.50 4.24
C ALA A 190 3.93 8.51 4.50
N ARG A 191 3.59 8.75 5.78
CA ARG A 191 2.50 9.65 6.19
C ARG A 191 2.93 10.73 7.18
N SER A 192 3.95 10.46 8.01
CA SER A 192 4.45 11.44 8.98
C SER A 192 5.44 12.40 8.35
N ALA A 193 5.56 13.61 8.93
CA ALA A 193 6.51 14.61 8.48
C ALA A 193 7.93 14.06 8.39
N GLU A 194 8.39 13.33 9.41
CA GLU A 194 9.72 12.75 9.45
C GLU A 194 9.92 11.68 8.36
N SER A 195 8.88 10.86 8.10
CA SER A 195 8.96 9.86 7.03
C SER A 195 9.00 10.49 5.65
N ILE A 196 8.28 11.60 5.46
CA ILE A 196 8.31 12.38 4.22
C ILE A 196 9.67 13.04 4.03
N GLU A 197 10.22 13.69 5.07
CA GLU A 197 11.56 14.28 5.01
C GLU A 197 12.64 13.22 4.74
N TRP A 198 12.49 12.02 5.32
CA TRP A 198 13.36 10.88 5.04
C TRP A 198 13.30 10.45 3.57
N CYS A 199 12.10 10.40 2.97
CA CYS A 199 11.92 10.14 1.53
C CYS A 199 12.53 11.25 0.67
N VAL A 200 12.28 12.52 1.03
CA VAL A 200 12.81 13.69 0.31
C VAL A 200 14.34 13.68 0.28
N LYS A 201 14.99 13.40 1.42
CA LYS A 201 16.45 13.31 1.52
C LYS A 201 17.04 12.27 0.56
N ARG A 202 16.28 11.20 0.27
CA ARG A 202 16.69 10.08 -0.59
C ARG A 202 16.07 10.16 -1.99
N ARG A 203 15.26 11.19 -2.26
CA ARG A 203 14.49 11.37 -3.51
C ARG A 203 13.57 10.20 -3.85
N LEU A 204 13.06 9.51 -2.83
CA LEU A 204 12.22 8.31 -2.99
C LEU A 204 10.76 8.68 -3.20
N PRO A 205 10.04 7.96 -4.08
CA PRO A 205 8.60 8.09 -4.22
C PRO A 205 7.84 7.81 -2.92
N CYS A 206 6.77 8.57 -2.71
CA CYS A 206 5.94 8.51 -1.52
C CYS A 206 4.52 8.08 -1.87
N ALA A 207 4.09 6.94 -1.33
CA ALA A 207 2.75 6.39 -1.54
C ALA A 207 1.79 6.84 -0.44
N GLN A 208 0.59 7.27 -0.86
CA GLN A 208 -0.51 7.65 0.01
C GLN A 208 -1.68 6.70 -0.15
N VAL A 209 -2.08 6.08 0.96
CA VAL A 209 -3.17 5.09 1.05
C VAL A 209 -4.09 5.50 2.19
N TYR A 210 -5.40 5.31 2.05
CA TYR A 210 -6.40 5.53 3.11
C TYR A 210 -6.42 6.96 3.71
N GLN A 211 -6.28 7.96 2.87
CA GLN A 211 -6.37 9.37 3.26
C GLN A 211 -7.45 10.10 2.45
N THR A 212 -8.01 11.16 3.01
CA THR A 212 -8.88 12.07 2.24
C THR A 212 -8.05 12.88 1.24
N THR A 213 -8.69 13.41 0.21
CA THR A 213 -8.01 14.25 -0.79
C THR A 213 -7.27 15.44 -0.16
N GLY A 214 -7.88 16.08 0.87
CA GLY A 214 -7.22 17.17 1.58
C GLY A 214 -5.97 16.73 2.35
N GLN A 215 -5.99 15.54 2.96
CA GLN A 215 -4.79 15.01 3.64
C GLN A 215 -3.66 14.69 2.64
N ILE A 216 -4.01 14.27 1.43
CA ILE A 216 -3.01 13.99 0.38
C ILE A 216 -2.42 15.28 -0.16
N GLU A 217 -3.25 16.30 -0.37
CA GLU A 217 -2.75 17.64 -0.76
C GLU A 217 -1.74 18.16 0.25
N ASP A 218 -2.07 18.11 1.56
CA ASP A 218 -1.14 18.49 2.62
C ASP A 218 0.18 17.69 2.53
N THR A 219 0.10 16.36 2.33
CA THR A 219 1.28 15.48 2.28
C THR A 219 2.14 15.76 1.05
N PHE A 220 1.53 15.85 -0.13
CA PHE A 220 2.25 16.12 -1.37
C PHE A 220 2.79 17.54 -1.41
N GLY A 221 2.05 18.53 -0.89
CA GLY A 221 2.50 19.91 -0.72
C GLY A 221 3.71 19.99 0.20
N TYR A 222 3.68 19.29 1.34
CA TYR A 222 4.82 19.21 2.24
C TYR A 222 6.04 18.57 1.59
N TYR A 223 5.86 17.46 0.88
CA TYR A 223 6.95 16.82 0.13
C TYR A 223 7.59 17.79 -0.86
N ARG A 224 6.79 18.51 -1.68
CA ARG A 224 7.28 19.50 -2.65
C ARG A 224 8.05 20.63 -1.97
N THR A 225 7.53 21.12 -0.85
CA THR A 225 8.18 22.17 -0.06
C THR A 225 9.54 21.71 0.44
N LYS A 226 9.62 20.52 1.04
CA LYS A 226 10.87 19.98 1.56
C LYS A 226 11.88 19.63 0.47
N ALA A 227 11.42 19.17 -0.69
CA ALA A 227 12.27 18.94 -1.85
C ALA A 227 12.92 20.24 -2.34
N LYS A 228 12.12 21.31 -2.44
CA LYS A 228 12.63 22.66 -2.80
C LYS A 228 13.63 23.18 -1.78
N GLU A 229 13.36 23.03 -0.48
CA GLU A 229 14.31 23.37 0.60
C GLU A 229 15.63 22.57 0.48
N ALA A 230 15.55 21.32 0.02
CA ALA A 230 16.71 20.46 -0.24
C ALA A 230 17.38 20.70 -1.62
N GLY A 231 16.97 21.73 -2.36
CA GLY A 231 17.60 22.17 -3.61
C GLY A 231 17.21 21.36 -4.85
N TRP A 232 16.05 20.69 -4.87
CA TRP A 232 15.55 19.96 -6.03
C TRP A 232 14.01 20.07 -6.17
N GLU A 233 13.51 19.79 -7.37
CA GLU A 233 12.08 19.86 -7.67
C GLU A 233 11.49 18.44 -7.74
N ALA A 234 10.43 18.20 -6.92
CA ALA A 234 9.71 16.95 -6.94
C ALA A 234 8.84 16.84 -8.20
N LYS A 235 9.02 15.79 -8.97
CA LYS A 235 8.26 15.50 -10.18
C LYS A 235 7.06 14.60 -9.86
N ALA A 236 6.20 14.36 -10.85
CA ALA A 236 5.00 13.53 -10.68
C ALA A 236 5.30 12.07 -10.27
N ASP A 237 6.45 11.53 -10.68
CA ASP A 237 6.90 10.17 -10.36
C ASP A 237 7.24 9.95 -8.86
N GLN A 238 7.46 11.03 -8.09
CA GLN A 238 7.57 10.94 -6.64
C GLN A 238 6.22 10.71 -5.93
N PHE A 239 5.09 10.87 -6.63
CA PHE A 239 3.77 10.83 -6.01
C PHE A 239 2.96 9.61 -6.46
N ILE A 240 2.66 8.74 -5.50
CA ILE A 240 1.90 7.51 -5.69
C ILE A 240 0.60 7.64 -4.91
N LEU A 241 -0.52 7.51 -5.60
CA LEU A 241 -1.86 7.62 -5.02
C LEU A 241 -2.59 6.30 -5.09
N CYS A 242 -3.08 5.81 -3.95
CA CYS A 242 -3.90 4.61 -3.89
C CYS A 242 -5.34 4.94 -3.48
N ARG A 243 -6.33 4.38 -4.20
CA ARG A 243 -7.77 4.63 -4.00
C ARG A 243 -8.62 3.40 -4.19
N HIS A 244 -9.69 3.30 -3.41
CA HIS A 244 -10.82 2.46 -3.76
C HIS A 244 -11.50 3.07 -4.98
N ILE A 245 -11.48 2.36 -6.11
CA ILE A 245 -12.12 2.81 -7.34
C ILE A 245 -13.00 1.68 -7.87
N TYR A 246 -14.29 1.97 -8.01
CA TYR A 246 -15.22 1.05 -8.64
C TYR A 246 -15.99 1.75 -9.76
N ILE A 247 -16.16 1.05 -10.87
CA ILE A 247 -16.80 1.57 -12.07
C ILE A 247 -17.83 0.58 -12.59
N ASP A 248 -18.99 1.09 -12.94
CA ASP A 248 -20.06 0.35 -13.61
C ASP A 248 -20.64 1.17 -14.76
N GLU A 249 -21.64 0.64 -15.46
CA GLU A 249 -22.28 1.30 -16.60
C GLU A 249 -23.00 2.60 -16.22
N THR A 250 -23.55 2.67 -15.00
CA THR A 250 -24.24 3.84 -14.45
C THR A 250 -23.82 4.13 -13.02
N ASP A 251 -23.93 5.39 -12.58
CA ASP A 251 -23.65 5.78 -11.20
C ASP A 251 -24.50 4.99 -10.20
N LYS A 252 -25.77 4.74 -10.54
CA LYS A 252 -26.68 3.96 -9.69
C LYS A 252 -26.21 2.51 -9.52
N LYS A 253 -25.87 1.83 -10.63
CA LYS A 253 -25.34 0.44 -10.55
C LYS A 253 -24.03 0.39 -9.78
N ALA A 254 -23.15 1.34 -10.00
CA ALA A 254 -21.90 1.43 -9.26
C ALA A 254 -22.14 1.56 -7.75
N GLN A 255 -23.07 2.41 -7.32
CA GLN A 255 -23.45 2.56 -5.93
C GLN A 255 -24.06 1.27 -5.35
N GLU A 256 -25.06 0.70 -6.04
CA GLU A 256 -25.74 -0.52 -5.60
C GLU A 256 -24.77 -1.68 -5.37
N THR A 257 -23.70 -1.76 -6.17
CA THR A 257 -22.68 -2.81 -6.08
C THR A 257 -21.62 -2.51 -5.00
N VAL A 258 -21.06 -1.28 -4.99
CA VAL A 258 -19.91 -0.99 -4.15
C VAL A 258 -20.27 -0.59 -2.71
N GLU A 259 -21.44 0.01 -2.50
CA GLU A 259 -21.83 0.48 -1.16
C GLU A 259 -21.93 -0.66 -0.13
N PRO A 260 -22.55 -1.81 -0.41
CA PRO A 260 -22.56 -2.94 0.52
C PRO A 260 -21.16 -3.47 0.84
N ALA A 261 -20.28 -3.56 -0.16
CA ALA A 261 -18.90 -4.02 -0.01
C ALA A 261 -18.07 -3.05 0.84
N MET A 262 -18.17 -1.76 0.58
CA MET A 262 -17.51 -0.73 1.39
C MET A 262 -18.06 -0.67 2.81
N ARG A 263 -19.37 -0.84 2.99
CA ARG A 263 -20.00 -0.92 4.31
C ARG A 263 -19.44 -2.12 5.10
N TYR A 264 -19.30 -3.28 4.47
CA TYR A 264 -18.69 -4.45 5.08
C TYR A 264 -17.22 -4.17 5.45
N PHE A 265 -16.44 -3.58 4.54
CA PHE A 265 -15.06 -3.19 4.80
C PHE A 265 -14.94 -2.31 6.05
N PHE A 266 -15.73 -1.26 6.16
CA PHE A 266 -15.65 -0.34 7.30
C PHE A 266 -16.19 -0.95 8.61
N THR A 267 -17.25 -1.74 8.54
CA THR A 267 -17.90 -2.26 9.75
C THR A 267 -17.25 -3.53 10.30
N VAL A 268 -16.62 -4.33 9.45
CA VAL A 268 -15.99 -5.59 9.87
C VAL A 268 -14.49 -5.41 10.11
N PHE A 269 -13.79 -4.78 9.18
CA PHE A 269 -12.32 -4.71 9.24
C PHE A 269 -11.76 -3.46 9.89
N ASN A 270 -12.20 -2.29 9.48
CA ASN A 270 -11.61 -1.04 9.98
C ASN A 270 -11.94 -0.80 11.46
N ARG A 271 -13.10 -1.27 11.91
CA ARG A 271 -13.47 -1.24 13.34
C ARG A 271 -12.60 -2.15 14.19
N GLY A 272 -12.18 -3.31 13.65
CA GLY A 272 -11.26 -4.21 14.31
C GLY A 272 -9.91 -3.58 14.64
N PHE A 273 -9.35 -2.78 13.75
CA PHE A 273 -8.12 -2.03 13.99
C PHE A 273 -8.24 -1.03 15.14
N ASN A 274 -9.31 -0.24 15.16
CA ASN A 274 -9.54 0.74 16.22
C ASN A 274 -9.83 0.07 17.58
N GLU A 275 -10.53 -1.06 17.60
CA GLU A 275 -10.78 -1.83 18.81
C GLU A 275 -9.52 -2.55 19.32
N ALA A 276 -8.62 -2.98 18.43
CA ALA A 276 -7.32 -3.53 18.83
C ALA A 276 -6.47 -2.50 19.58
N LEU A 277 -6.46 -1.28 19.07
CA LEU A 277 -5.76 -0.17 19.72
C LEU A 277 -6.37 0.20 21.08
N ASN A 278 -7.69 0.04 21.24
CA ASN A 278 -8.41 0.45 22.44
C ASN A 278 -8.53 -0.66 23.51
N LYS A 279 -8.52 -1.94 23.11
CA LYS A 279 -8.76 -3.08 24.01
C LYS A 279 -7.52 -3.82 24.45
N SER A 280 -6.40 -3.63 23.73
CA SER A 280 -5.18 -4.25 24.21
C SER A 280 -4.85 -3.62 25.57
N ALA A 281 -4.68 -4.46 26.59
CA ALA A 281 -4.00 -4.12 27.82
C ALA A 281 -2.52 -3.78 27.54
N VAL A 282 -2.23 -3.31 26.35
CA VAL A 282 -0.99 -2.72 25.95
C VAL A 282 -0.84 -1.49 26.79
N ASP A 283 0.22 -1.51 27.56
CA ASP A 283 0.65 -0.46 28.43
C ASP A 283 0.23 0.91 27.87
N GLN A 284 -0.54 1.68 28.64
CA GLN A 284 -0.96 3.03 28.25
C GLN A 284 0.23 3.91 27.84
N ARG A 285 1.44 3.59 28.32
CA ARG A 285 2.71 4.20 27.91
C ARG A 285 3.03 3.91 26.45
N LEU A 286 2.80 2.67 26.00
CA LEU A 286 3.02 2.27 24.60
C LEU A 286 2.04 2.99 23.69
N MET A 287 0.78 3.10 24.08
CA MET A 287 -0.23 3.87 23.36
C MET A 287 0.09 5.38 23.38
N ALA A 288 0.60 5.90 24.48
CA ALA A 288 1.05 7.29 24.57
C ALA A 288 2.24 7.55 23.63
N ALA A 289 3.22 6.65 23.57
CA ALA A 289 4.36 6.75 22.64
C ALA A 289 3.90 6.70 21.17
N LEU A 290 2.91 5.85 20.85
CA LEU A 290 2.34 5.75 19.51
C LEU A 290 1.48 6.96 19.11
N THR A 291 0.88 7.65 20.09
CA THR A 291 0.04 8.84 19.87
C THR A 291 0.81 10.14 19.99
N THR A 292 1.92 10.17 20.73
CA THR A 292 2.83 11.33 20.87
C THR A 292 3.84 11.42 19.72
N GLU A 293 4.13 10.31 19.02
CA GLU A 293 4.77 10.49 17.73
C GLU A 293 3.87 11.37 16.86
N ARG A 294 4.39 12.50 16.42
CA ARG A 294 3.79 13.47 15.50
C ARG A 294 3.24 12.85 14.19
N SER A 295 2.96 11.55 14.20
CA SER A 295 2.83 10.70 13.02
C SER A 295 1.43 10.62 12.42
N PHE A 296 0.39 11.11 13.09
CA PHE A 296 -0.97 10.95 12.56
C PHE A 296 -1.79 12.24 12.43
N SER A 297 -1.28 13.39 12.88
CA SER A 297 -2.07 14.62 12.92
C SER A 297 -1.33 15.89 12.49
N TYR A 298 -0.25 15.78 11.73
CA TYR A 298 0.69 16.87 11.58
C TYR A 298 0.28 18.01 10.63
N PHE A 299 -0.72 17.78 9.81
CA PHE A 299 -1.11 18.84 8.85
C PHE A 299 -2.36 19.55 9.33
N ARG A 300 -2.15 20.76 9.88
CA ARG A 300 -3.12 21.74 10.42
C ARG A 300 -3.87 21.32 11.68
N GLU A 301 -3.43 21.80 12.83
CA GLU A 301 -4.25 22.06 13.99
C GLU A 301 -5.33 23.07 13.57
N GLY A 302 -6.56 22.64 13.53
CA GLY A 302 -7.71 23.48 13.22
C GLY A 302 -8.61 22.85 12.16
N ASN A 303 -9.68 22.21 12.61
CA ASN A 303 -10.79 21.75 11.79
C ASN A 303 -10.64 20.40 11.06
N ARG A 304 -9.99 19.42 11.67
CA ARG A 304 -10.15 18.04 11.21
C ARG A 304 -11.08 17.30 12.15
N GLU A 305 -12.35 17.22 11.79
CA GLU A 305 -13.21 16.16 12.30
C GLU A 305 -12.47 14.83 12.04
N ARG A 306 -12.05 14.16 13.13
CA ARG A 306 -11.69 12.74 13.04
C ARG A 306 -12.95 12.06 12.54
N ARG A 307 -12.94 11.63 11.28
CA ARG A 307 -14.04 10.82 10.78
C ARG A 307 -14.19 9.61 11.68
N ASP A 308 -15.33 9.52 12.29
CA ASP A 308 -15.77 8.33 12.98
C ASP A 308 -16.10 7.27 11.90
N PHE A 309 -15.10 6.50 11.51
CA PHE A 309 -15.28 5.39 10.57
C PHE A 309 -16.21 4.30 11.11
N SER A 310 -16.73 4.41 12.34
CA SER A 310 -17.77 3.53 12.84
C SER A 310 -19.13 3.83 12.20
N LYS A 311 -19.31 5.03 11.64
CA LYS A 311 -20.51 5.43 10.89
C LYS A 311 -20.18 5.44 9.40
N PHE A 312 -20.66 4.42 8.72
CA PHE A 312 -20.52 4.34 7.27
C PHE A 312 -21.36 5.44 6.60
N ASP A 313 -20.74 6.25 5.79
CA ASP A 313 -21.34 7.32 5.03
C ASP A 313 -20.82 7.28 3.59
N TYR A 314 -21.62 6.75 2.66
CA TYR A 314 -21.24 6.58 1.25
C TYR A 314 -20.94 7.92 0.59
N ASP A 315 -21.84 8.90 0.71
CA ASP A 315 -21.66 10.21 0.09
C ASP A 315 -20.45 10.95 0.67
N GLY A 316 -20.24 10.80 1.95
CA GLY A 316 -19.07 11.32 2.59
C GLY A 316 -17.76 10.67 2.14
N LEU A 317 -17.74 9.37 1.79
CA LEU A 317 -16.57 8.72 1.20
C LEU A 317 -16.27 9.27 -0.21
N LEU A 318 -17.31 9.46 -1.03
CA LEU A 318 -17.19 10.10 -2.35
C LEU A 318 -16.73 11.56 -2.21
N GLY A 319 -17.39 12.34 -1.35
CA GLY A 319 -17.11 13.77 -1.16
C GLY A 319 -15.67 14.06 -0.69
N THR A 320 -15.06 13.12 0.03
CA THR A 320 -13.65 13.24 0.47
C THR A 320 -12.65 12.60 -0.48
N GLY A 321 -13.12 11.97 -1.55
CA GLY A 321 -12.28 11.23 -2.49
C GLY A 321 -11.63 9.99 -1.90
N TYR A 322 -12.14 9.49 -0.78
CA TYR A 322 -11.69 8.22 -0.22
C TYR A 322 -12.14 7.04 -1.08
N LEU A 323 -13.36 7.12 -1.60
CA LEU A 323 -13.93 6.26 -2.62
C LEU A 323 -14.15 7.08 -3.90
N ILE A 324 -13.84 6.49 -5.03
CA ILE A 324 -14.21 6.97 -6.35
C ILE A 324 -15.11 5.92 -6.95
N ALA A 325 -16.36 6.27 -7.27
CA ALA A 325 -17.29 5.31 -7.87
C ALA A 325 -18.27 6.01 -8.81
N GLY A 326 -18.73 5.27 -9.82
CA GLY A 326 -19.72 5.77 -10.79
C GLY A 326 -19.55 5.16 -12.17
N ASN A 327 -20.17 5.81 -13.15
CA ASN A 327 -19.95 5.50 -14.56
C ASN A 327 -18.59 6.02 -15.05
N PRO A 328 -18.12 5.64 -16.26
CA PRO A 328 -16.81 6.05 -16.77
C PRO A 328 -16.53 7.56 -16.71
N ASP A 329 -17.51 8.38 -17.08
CA ASP A 329 -17.35 9.84 -17.06
C ASP A 329 -17.34 10.41 -15.65
N SER A 330 -18.14 9.88 -14.75
CA SER A 330 -18.15 10.28 -13.34
C SER A 330 -16.84 9.93 -12.66
N VAL A 331 -16.32 8.71 -12.88
CA VAL A 331 -15.03 8.27 -12.33
C VAL A 331 -13.88 9.12 -12.89
N TYR A 332 -13.87 9.38 -14.19
CA TYR A 332 -12.86 10.24 -14.80
C TYR A 332 -12.86 11.65 -14.19
N ARG A 333 -14.03 12.29 -14.08
CA ARG A 333 -14.14 13.64 -13.47
C ARG A 333 -13.69 13.66 -12.01
N GLN A 334 -14.00 12.62 -11.23
CA GLN A 334 -13.55 12.51 -9.82
C GLN A 334 -12.03 12.40 -9.74
N ILE A 335 -11.41 11.58 -10.61
CA ILE A 335 -9.95 11.44 -10.66
C ILE A 335 -9.30 12.76 -11.08
N MET A 336 -9.81 13.42 -12.12
CA MET A 336 -9.28 14.70 -12.59
C MET A 336 -9.37 15.79 -11.55
N LYS A 337 -10.52 15.93 -10.88
CA LYS A 337 -10.68 16.87 -9.77
C LYS A 337 -9.67 16.63 -8.65
N MET A 338 -9.43 15.38 -8.32
CA MET A 338 -8.41 15.01 -7.32
C MET A 338 -7.00 15.30 -7.81
N TYR A 339 -6.70 14.95 -9.07
CA TYR A 339 -5.39 15.19 -9.69
C TYR A 339 -5.01 16.67 -9.67
N GLU A 340 -5.92 17.54 -10.06
CA GLU A 340 -5.74 19.00 -10.03
C GLU A 340 -5.59 19.53 -8.61
N TYR A 341 -6.44 19.06 -7.68
CA TYR A 341 -6.45 19.52 -6.29
C TYR A 341 -5.14 19.22 -5.55
N VAL A 342 -4.56 18.03 -5.76
CA VAL A 342 -3.31 17.62 -5.10
C VAL A 342 -2.04 18.05 -5.86
N GLY A 343 -2.19 18.78 -6.97
CA GLY A 343 -1.07 19.26 -7.80
C GLY A 343 -0.39 18.16 -8.62
N GLY A 344 -1.12 17.11 -9.00
CA GLY A 344 -0.65 16.02 -9.85
C GLY A 344 0.08 14.88 -9.12
N PHE A 345 0.03 13.71 -9.75
CA PHE A 345 0.74 12.49 -9.35
C PHE A 345 1.03 11.61 -10.58
N GLY A 346 2.10 10.81 -10.52
CA GLY A 346 2.53 9.96 -11.66
C GLY A 346 1.98 8.55 -11.62
N HIS A 347 1.63 8.05 -10.43
CA HIS A 347 1.21 6.66 -10.23
C HIS A 347 -0.17 6.61 -9.55
N LEU A 348 -1.12 5.96 -10.21
CA LEU A 348 -2.45 5.66 -9.67
C LEU A 348 -2.54 4.17 -9.36
N LEU A 349 -2.73 3.83 -8.11
CA LEU A 349 -3.01 2.49 -7.64
C LEU A 349 -4.51 2.37 -7.37
N ILE A 350 -5.20 1.48 -8.06
CA ILE A 350 -6.61 1.22 -7.83
C ILE A 350 -6.82 -0.04 -7.01
N MET A 351 -7.58 0.07 -5.93
CA MET A 351 -8.12 -1.07 -5.20
C MET A 351 -9.42 -1.48 -5.88
N GLY A 352 -9.31 -2.33 -6.90
CA GLY A 352 -10.45 -2.74 -7.73
C GLY A 352 -11.51 -3.54 -6.97
N GLN A 353 -11.08 -4.29 -5.92
CA GLN A 353 -12.00 -5.03 -5.03
C GLN A 353 -12.87 -4.11 -4.16
N ALA A 354 -12.57 -2.80 -4.09
CA ALA A 354 -13.33 -1.75 -3.41
C ALA A 354 -14.08 -2.24 -2.15
N GLY A 355 -13.35 -2.77 -1.18
CA GLY A 355 -13.88 -3.19 0.11
C GLY A 355 -14.47 -4.61 0.18
N PHE A 356 -14.06 -5.55 -0.66
CA PHE A 356 -14.48 -6.96 -0.73
C PHE A 356 -15.58 -7.26 -1.75
N LEU A 357 -15.48 -6.69 -2.91
CA LEU A 357 -16.22 -7.17 -4.07
C LEU A 357 -15.79 -8.59 -4.43
N ASP A 358 -16.73 -9.36 -4.97
CA ASP A 358 -16.40 -10.66 -5.51
C ASP A 358 -15.54 -10.57 -6.79
N HIS A 359 -14.94 -11.68 -7.17
CA HIS A 359 -14.07 -11.80 -8.34
C HIS A 359 -14.74 -11.27 -9.62
N LYS A 360 -15.99 -11.60 -9.87
CA LYS A 360 -16.72 -11.22 -11.09
C LYS A 360 -16.91 -9.71 -11.21
N GLU A 361 -17.35 -9.06 -10.13
CA GLU A 361 -17.57 -7.61 -10.11
C GLU A 361 -16.23 -6.85 -10.14
N THR A 362 -15.20 -7.37 -9.47
CA THR A 362 -13.84 -6.83 -9.52
C THR A 362 -13.31 -6.82 -10.96
N VAL A 363 -13.34 -7.96 -11.65
CA VAL A 363 -12.86 -8.10 -13.03
C VAL A 363 -13.68 -7.23 -13.99
N LYS A 364 -15.00 -7.14 -13.81
CA LYS A 364 -15.88 -6.25 -14.61
C LYS A 364 -15.46 -4.79 -14.47
N GLY A 365 -15.27 -4.32 -13.23
CA GLY A 365 -14.82 -2.95 -12.95
C GLY A 365 -13.46 -2.65 -13.58
N MET A 366 -12.49 -3.56 -13.42
CA MET A 366 -11.15 -3.42 -14.01
C MET A 366 -11.21 -3.32 -15.54
N LYS A 367 -11.97 -4.17 -16.21
CA LYS A 367 -12.18 -4.12 -17.69
C LYS A 367 -12.75 -2.78 -18.12
N LEU A 368 -13.80 -2.33 -17.45
CA LEU A 368 -14.46 -1.07 -17.81
C LEU A 368 -13.53 0.13 -17.57
N PHE A 369 -12.76 0.13 -16.47
CA PHE A 369 -11.80 1.18 -16.16
C PHE A 369 -10.70 1.28 -17.22
N THR A 370 -10.09 0.18 -17.60
CA THR A 370 -8.98 0.18 -18.57
C THR A 370 -9.44 0.51 -19.98
N ARG A 371 -10.68 0.19 -20.33
CA ARG A 371 -11.25 0.51 -21.65
C ARG A 371 -11.70 1.96 -21.77
N GLU A 372 -12.36 2.52 -20.76
CA GLU A 372 -13.10 3.78 -20.88
C GLU A 372 -12.42 4.95 -20.15
N VAL A 373 -11.67 4.70 -19.08
CA VAL A 373 -11.10 5.75 -18.23
C VAL A 373 -9.59 5.87 -18.41
N TYR A 374 -8.85 4.75 -18.34
CA TYR A 374 -7.40 4.80 -18.37
C TYR A 374 -6.80 5.44 -19.64
N PRO A 375 -7.31 5.22 -20.86
CA PRO A 375 -6.77 5.90 -22.04
C PRO A 375 -6.77 7.42 -21.92
N ARG A 376 -7.77 7.99 -21.27
CA ARG A 376 -7.91 9.44 -21.02
C ARG A 376 -6.94 9.98 -19.95
N LEU A 377 -6.49 9.11 -19.04
CA LEU A 377 -5.55 9.46 -17.98
C LEU A 377 -4.08 9.23 -18.38
N LYS A 378 -3.84 8.37 -19.36
CA LYS A 378 -2.50 7.90 -19.72
C LYS A 378 -1.54 9.03 -20.09
N GLU A 379 -2.03 10.07 -20.73
CA GLU A 379 -1.23 11.22 -21.19
C GLU A 379 -0.92 12.22 -20.06
N LEU A 380 -1.59 12.08 -18.90
CA LEU A 380 -1.32 12.94 -17.75
C LEU A 380 0.01 12.54 -17.08
N ALA A 381 0.85 13.55 -16.84
CA ALA A 381 2.15 13.38 -16.17
C ALA A 381 2.95 12.19 -16.75
N PRO A 382 3.60 12.34 -17.89
CA PRO A 382 4.50 11.32 -18.41
C PRO A 382 5.58 11.03 -17.36
N VAL A 383 5.60 9.79 -16.87
CA VAL A 383 6.64 9.29 -15.98
C VAL A 383 7.78 8.83 -16.88
N GLU A 384 8.93 9.49 -16.81
CA GLU A 384 10.14 8.97 -17.45
C GLU A 384 10.47 7.63 -16.78
N VAL A 385 10.42 6.58 -17.55
CA VAL A 385 10.81 5.24 -17.09
C VAL A 385 12.33 5.26 -17.02
N ALA A 386 12.86 5.28 -15.80
CA ALA A 386 14.30 5.07 -15.57
C ALA A 386 14.65 3.60 -15.79
#